data_e3c875e7c8bed6bbbe3f9cebf8309e2e
#
_entry.id   e3c875e7c8bed6bbbe3f9cebf8309e2e
#
_cell.length_a   1.000
_cell.length_b   1.000
_cell.length_c   1.000
_cell.angle_alpha   90.00
_cell.angle_beta   90.00
_cell.angle_gamma   90.00
#
_symmetry.space_group_name_H-M   'P 1'
#
loop_
_entity.id
_entity.type
_entity.pdbx_description
1 polymer ?
#
loop_
_entity_poly.entity_id
_entity_poly.type
_entity_poly.pdbx_seq_one_letter_code
_entity_poly.pdbx_strand_id
1 'polypeptide(L)'
;QGFHIGRLDQTEFTARVAEILVNEKVEIEIDTIDTYVKATYPDLRKCINMVQMNSQTGTLVSPDKSDTGTQDYKLDMVTLFKAGKISEARKLLCTQARPEEMEDIYRWMYDNLELFAKDEEGQDKAVLIIKQGLVDHSFVADPEINLSAVLIKLGRLQ
;
A
#
# COMPACT_ATOMS: atom_id res chain seq x y z
N GLN A 1 16.62 -3.28 21.03
CA GLN A 1 16.30 -4.20 20.51
C GLN A 1 15.07 -4.05 19.82
N GLY A 2 14.95 -3.73 18.77
CA GLY A 2 13.81 -3.48 18.01
C GLY A 2 12.90 -4.65 17.90
N PHE A 3 12.29 -4.94 19.03
CA PHE A 3 11.44 -6.01 18.97
C PHE A 3 10.28 -5.65 18.13
N HIS A 4 10.00 -6.40 17.14
CA HIS A 4 8.77 -6.29 16.40
C HIS A 4 7.76 -7.28 16.91
N ILE A 5 7.69 -7.37 18.22
CA ILE A 5 6.72 -8.23 18.88
C ILE A 5 5.33 -7.72 18.50
N GLY A 6 4.49 -8.57 17.99
CA GLY A 6 3.16 -8.21 17.56
C GLY A 6 3.03 -7.75 16.11
N ARG A 7 4.17 -7.51 15.42
CA ARG A 7 4.13 -7.20 14.00
C ARG A 7 4.35 -8.48 13.21
N LEU A 8 3.28 -8.95 12.57
CA LEU A 8 3.36 -10.15 11.75
C LEU A 8 4.12 -9.87 10.47
N ASP A 9 4.82 -10.89 9.96
CA ASP A 9 5.33 -10.89 8.60
C ASP A 9 4.15 -10.74 7.64
N GLN A 10 4.35 -10.05 6.54
CA GLN A 10 3.29 -9.79 5.56
C GLN A 10 2.66 -11.08 5.02
N THR A 11 3.47 -12.13 4.84
CA THR A 11 2.97 -13.44 4.40
C THR A 11 2.04 -14.06 5.44
N GLU A 12 2.42 -14.03 6.71
CA GLU A 12 1.58 -14.53 7.80
C GLU A 12 0.32 -13.70 7.96
N PHE A 13 0.45 -12.39 7.80
CA PHE A 13 -0.68 -11.46 7.84
C PHE A 13 -1.71 -11.82 6.76
N THR A 14 -1.25 -12.01 5.53
CA THR A 14 -2.10 -12.40 4.41
C THR A 14 -2.78 -13.74 4.66
N ALA A 15 -2.03 -14.73 5.16
CA ALA A 15 -2.56 -16.05 5.47
C ALA A 15 -3.66 -15.97 6.54
N ARG A 16 -3.47 -15.14 7.55
CA ARG A 16 -4.47 -14.99 8.61
C ARG A 16 -5.76 -14.34 8.10
N VAL A 17 -5.64 -13.32 7.27
CA VAL A 17 -6.81 -12.68 6.66
C VAL A 17 -7.56 -13.66 5.77
N ALA A 18 -6.85 -14.43 4.95
CA ALA A 18 -7.43 -15.44 4.09
C ALA A 18 -8.15 -16.53 4.89
N GLU A 19 -7.55 -16.98 5.98
CA GLU A 19 -8.14 -17.98 6.86
C GLU A 19 -9.47 -17.50 7.46
N ILE A 20 -9.52 -16.26 7.92
CA ILE A 20 -10.74 -15.69 8.48
C ILE A 20 -11.85 -15.67 7.43
N LEU A 21 -11.55 -15.23 6.21
CA LEU A 21 -12.53 -15.16 5.14
C LEU A 21 -13.01 -16.54 4.70
N VAL A 22 -12.11 -17.50 4.63
CA VAL A 22 -12.48 -18.90 4.30
C VAL A 22 -13.38 -19.48 5.38
N ASN A 23 -13.09 -19.20 6.65
CA ASN A 23 -13.94 -19.67 7.76
C ASN A 23 -15.33 -19.03 7.73
N GLU A 24 -15.45 -17.84 7.17
CA GLU A 24 -16.73 -17.17 6.97
C GLU A 24 -17.41 -17.57 5.66
N LYS A 25 -16.84 -18.51 4.93
CA LYS A 25 -17.34 -19.02 3.65
C LYS A 25 -17.42 -17.95 2.56
N VAL A 26 -16.46 -17.02 2.58
CA VAL A 26 -16.36 -15.96 1.57
C VAL A 26 -15.47 -16.44 0.43
N GLU A 27 -15.92 -16.24 -0.80
CA GLU A 27 -15.08 -16.51 -1.97
C GLU A 27 -14.05 -15.40 -2.12
N ILE A 28 -12.79 -15.76 -2.36
CA ILE A 28 -11.68 -14.83 -2.41
C ILE A 28 -10.76 -15.11 -3.59
N GLU A 29 -10.20 -14.02 -4.13
CA GLU A 29 -9.09 -14.11 -5.08
C GLU A 29 -7.84 -13.63 -4.36
N ILE A 30 -6.74 -14.33 -4.53
CA ILE A 30 -5.48 -14.02 -3.84
C ILE A 30 -5.01 -12.61 -4.15
N ASP A 31 -5.11 -12.19 -5.41
CA ASP A 31 -4.69 -10.84 -5.80
C ASP A 31 -5.53 -9.75 -5.13
N THR A 32 -6.83 -9.99 -4.96
CA THR A 32 -7.73 -9.07 -4.26
C THR A 32 -7.33 -8.94 -2.78
N ILE A 33 -7.09 -10.06 -2.10
CA ILE A 33 -6.63 -10.03 -0.71
C ILE A 33 -5.29 -9.29 -0.61
N ASP A 34 -4.38 -9.55 -1.52
CA ASP A 34 -3.08 -8.90 -1.53
C ASP A 34 -3.21 -7.37 -1.60
N THR A 35 -4.16 -6.87 -2.40
CA THR A 35 -4.41 -5.43 -2.49
C THR A 35 -4.86 -4.84 -1.15
N TYR A 36 -5.79 -5.52 -0.46
CA TYR A 36 -6.24 -5.07 0.86
C TYR A 36 -5.11 -5.14 1.89
N VAL A 37 -4.30 -6.19 1.85
CA VAL A 37 -3.18 -6.36 2.76
C VAL A 37 -2.15 -5.24 2.55
N LYS A 38 -1.78 -4.95 1.32
CA LYS A 38 -0.80 -3.90 1.02
C LYS A 38 -1.27 -2.53 1.50
N ALA A 39 -2.57 -2.26 1.43
CA ALA A 39 -3.11 -0.97 1.86
C ALA A 39 -3.18 -0.82 3.38
N THR A 40 -3.25 -1.92 4.13
CA THR A 40 -3.52 -1.88 5.56
C THR A 40 -2.39 -2.41 6.44
N TYR A 41 -1.50 -3.25 5.90
CA TYR A 41 -0.39 -3.80 6.66
C TYR A 41 0.43 -2.69 7.33
N PRO A 42 0.80 -2.78 8.60
CA PRO A 42 0.66 -3.94 9.49
C PRO A 42 -0.59 -3.93 10.40
N ASP A 43 -1.60 -3.15 10.09
CA ASP A 43 -2.81 -3.04 10.91
C ASP A 43 -3.81 -4.16 10.56
N LEU A 44 -3.69 -5.30 11.27
CA LEU A 44 -4.53 -6.47 11.01
C LEU A 44 -6.01 -6.18 11.24
N ARG A 45 -6.34 -5.44 12.31
CA ARG A 45 -7.74 -5.13 12.62
C ARG A 45 -8.39 -4.31 11.50
N LYS A 46 -7.67 -3.30 11.01
CA LYS A 46 -8.16 -2.46 9.91
C LYS A 46 -8.39 -3.31 8.65
N CYS A 47 -7.45 -4.22 8.34
CA CYS A 47 -7.58 -5.10 7.19
C CYS A 47 -8.81 -6.00 7.31
N ILE A 48 -8.98 -6.65 8.47
CA ILE A 48 -10.12 -7.54 8.70
C ILE A 48 -11.44 -6.77 8.57
N ASN A 49 -11.53 -5.58 9.16
CA ASN A 49 -12.73 -4.76 9.06
C ASN A 49 -13.06 -4.40 7.61
N MET A 50 -12.05 -4.03 6.82
CA MET A 50 -12.24 -3.67 5.42
C MET A 50 -12.69 -4.86 4.57
N VAL A 51 -12.03 -6.01 4.73
CA VAL A 51 -12.40 -7.19 3.95
C VAL A 51 -13.78 -7.72 4.33
N GLN A 52 -14.14 -7.67 5.61
CA GLN A 52 -15.48 -8.06 6.04
C GLN A 52 -16.55 -7.15 5.48
N MET A 53 -16.30 -5.84 5.50
CA MET A 53 -17.23 -4.86 4.95
C MET A 53 -17.44 -5.08 3.44
N ASN A 54 -16.41 -5.49 2.72
CA ASN A 54 -16.46 -5.70 1.28
C ASN A 54 -16.75 -7.15 0.89
N SER A 55 -17.19 -7.99 1.84
CA SER A 55 -17.50 -9.41 1.62
C SER A 55 -18.95 -9.75 1.93
N GLN A 56 -19.79 -8.77 2.13
CA GLN A 56 -21.17 -8.99 2.58
C GLN A 56 -22.03 -9.80 1.60
N THR A 57 -21.62 -9.82 0.34
CA THR A 57 -22.34 -10.59 -0.69
C THR A 57 -21.88 -12.05 -0.77
N GLY A 58 -20.93 -12.48 0.06
CA GLY A 58 -20.35 -13.82 0.01
C GLY A 58 -19.10 -13.92 -0.84
N THR A 59 -18.71 -12.83 -1.50
CA THR A 59 -17.48 -12.75 -2.31
C THR A 59 -16.76 -11.45 -1.94
N LEU A 60 -15.43 -11.52 -1.78
CA LEU A 60 -14.64 -10.32 -1.51
C LEU A 60 -14.58 -9.49 -2.78
N VAL A 61 -15.12 -8.27 -2.72
CA VAL A 61 -15.18 -7.36 -3.86
C VAL A 61 -13.84 -6.68 -4.06
N SER A 62 -13.39 -6.61 -5.32
CA SER A 62 -12.16 -5.88 -5.66
C SER A 62 -12.34 -4.38 -5.39
N PRO A 63 -11.29 -3.68 -4.91
CA PRO A 63 -11.40 -2.26 -4.59
C PRO A 63 -11.84 -1.38 -5.75
N ASP A 64 -11.52 -1.77 -6.98
CA ASP A 64 -11.90 -1.02 -8.18
C ASP A 64 -13.39 -1.11 -8.48
N LYS A 65 -14.09 -2.06 -7.87
CA LYS A 65 -15.52 -2.30 -8.06
C LYS A 65 -16.36 -1.96 -6.83
N SER A 66 -15.73 -1.49 -5.76
CA SER A 66 -16.46 -1.17 -4.55
C SER A 66 -17.06 0.24 -4.64
N ASP A 67 -18.37 0.33 -4.47
CA ASP A 67 -19.11 1.59 -4.53
C ASP A 67 -19.10 2.34 -3.21
N THR A 68 -18.25 1.94 -2.28
CA THR A 68 -18.25 2.58 -0.96
C THR A 68 -17.53 3.92 -1.02
N GLY A 69 -18.28 5.00 -0.90
CA GLY A 69 -17.75 6.37 -0.94
C GLY A 69 -16.83 6.75 0.21
N THR A 70 -16.47 5.79 1.06
CA THR A 70 -15.54 5.99 2.18
C THR A 70 -14.27 5.18 2.00
N GLN A 71 -13.93 4.81 0.77
CA GLN A 71 -12.76 4.01 0.49
C GLN A 71 -11.48 4.76 0.84
N ASP A 72 -10.58 4.07 1.55
CA ASP A 72 -9.28 4.63 1.90
C ASP A 72 -8.47 4.85 0.60
N TYR A 73 -7.90 6.03 0.45
CA TYR A 73 -7.11 6.36 -0.74
C TYR A 73 -5.93 5.40 -0.94
N LYS A 74 -5.47 4.73 0.11
CA LYS A 74 -4.38 3.75 0.00
C LYS A 74 -4.78 2.54 -0.84
N LEU A 75 -6.05 2.12 -0.80
CA LEU A 75 -6.53 1.05 -1.67
C LEU A 75 -6.45 1.47 -3.14
N ASP A 76 -6.90 2.67 -3.45
CA ASP A 76 -6.83 3.20 -4.80
C ASP A 76 -5.38 3.34 -5.27
N MET A 77 -4.50 3.78 -4.37
CA MET A 77 -3.07 3.91 -4.64
C MET A 77 -2.44 2.56 -5.00
N VAL A 78 -2.74 1.52 -4.21
CA VAL A 78 -2.22 0.17 -4.47
C VAL A 78 -2.70 -0.33 -5.84
N THR A 79 -3.98 -0.14 -6.14
CA THR A 79 -4.56 -0.53 -7.41
C THR A 79 -3.85 0.15 -8.59
N LEU A 80 -3.59 1.45 -8.46
CA LEU A 80 -2.89 2.22 -9.49
C LEU A 80 -1.44 1.76 -9.67
N PHE A 81 -0.73 1.51 -8.58
CA PHE A 81 0.64 1.01 -8.66
C PHE A 81 0.70 -0.38 -9.31
N LYS A 82 -0.23 -1.27 -8.97
CA LYS A 82 -0.27 -2.60 -9.59
C LYS A 82 -0.56 -2.52 -11.09
N ALA A 83 -1.33 -1.54 -11.51
CA ALA A 83 -1.64 -1.31 -12.92
C ALA A 83 -0.50 -0.57 -13.66
N GLY A 84 0.57 -0.18 -12.97
CA GLY A 84 1.66 0.58 -13.57
C GLY A 84 1.34 2.05 -13.79
N LYS A 85 0.25 2.55 -13.20
CA LYS A 85 -0.18 3.94 -13.38
C LYS A 85 0.41 4.85 -12.31
N ILE A 86 1.73 4.96 -12.29
CA ILE A 86 2.46 5.72 -11.27
C ILE A 86 2.08 7.20 -11.28
N SER A 87 1.89 7.79 -12.45
CA SER A 87 1.52 9.19 -12.58
C SER A 87 0.16 9.49 -11.93
N GLU A 88 -0.82 8.60 -12.13
CA GLU A 88 -2.14 8.75 -11.53
C GLU A 88 -2.08 8.56 -10.00
N ALA A 89 -1.29 7.58 -9.55
CA ALA A 89 -1.07 7.34 -8.12
C ALA A 89 -0.43 8.58 -7.47
N ARG A 90 0.53 9.21 -8.15
CA ARG A 90 1.16 10.42 -7.67
C ARG A 90 0.14 11.55 -7.49
N LYS A 91 -0.73 11.75 -8.47
CA LYS A 91 -1.78 12.77 -8.39
C LYS A 91 -2.74 12.50 -7.25
N LEU A 92 -3.10 11.23 -7.07
CA LEU A 92 -3.99 10.83 -5.97
C LEU A 92 -3.35 11.13 -4.61
N LEU A 93 -2.10 10.74 -4.42
CA LEU A 93 -1.38 10.99 -3.17
C LEU A 93 -1.25 12.47 -2.87
N CYS A 94 -0.89 13.27 -3.86
CA CYS A 94 -0.73 14.71 -3.69
C CYS A 94 -2.06 15.40 -3.37
N THR A 95 -3.18 14.83 -3.80
CA THR A 95 -4.50 15.39 -3.54
C THR A 95 -5.05 14.96 -2.18
N GLN A 96 -4.81 13.72 -1.78
CA GLN A 96 -5.44 13.11 -0.62
C GLN A 96 -4.57 13.07 0.64
N ALA A 97 -3.25 12.91 0.48
CA ALA A 97 -2.37 12.78 1.63
C ALA A 97 -2.06 14.15 2.23
N ARG A 98 -2.18 14.24 3.55
CA ARG A 98 -1.77 15.45 4.27
C ARG A 98 -0.26 15.43 4.50
N PRO A 99 0.38 16.62 4.64
CA PRO A 99 1.83 16.66 4.86
C PRO A 99 2.33 15.79 5.99
N GLU A 100 1.59 15.71 7.09
CA GLU A 100 1.95 14.90 8.24
C GLU A 100 1.85 13.39 7.97
N GLU A 101 1.12 12.98 6.93
CA GLU A 101 1.01 11.58 6.53
C GLU A 101 2.12 11.16 5.56
N MET A 102 2.80 12.11 4.95
CA MET A 102 3.78 11.83 3.89
C MET A 102 4.98 11.04 4.37
N GLU A 103 5.43 11.27 5.61
CA GLU A 103 6.50 10.50 6.20
C GLU A 103 6.13 9.00 6.29
N ASP A 104 4.89 8.72 6.69
CA ASP A 104 4.39 7.35 6.78
C ASP A 104 4.30 6.69 5.39
N ILE A 105 4.06 7.48 4.35
CA ILE A 105 4.01 6.96 2.98
C ILE A 105 5.37 6.41 2.55
N TYR A 106 6.48 7.07 2.93
CA TYR A 106 7.81 6.54 2.62
C TYR A 106 8.04 5.18 3.28
N ARG A 107 7.61 5.03 4.53
CA ARG A 107 7.71 3.73 5.21
C ARG A 107 6.83 2.69 4.54
N TRP A 108 5.63 3.07 4.13
CA TRP A 108 4.72 2.19 3.43
C TRP A 108 5.33 1.72 2.09
N MET A 109 5.96 2.62 1.35
CA MET A 109 6.63 2.26 0.09
C MET A 109 7.79 1.29 0.33
N TYR A 110 8.54 1.50 1.39
CA TYR A 110 9.63 0.60 1.76
C TYR A 110 9.10 -0.80 2.09
N ASP A 111 7.95 -0.89 2.73
CA ASP A 111 7.34 -2.18 3.08
C ASP A 111 6.74 -2.89 1.85
N ASN A 112 6.58 -2.20 0.73
CA ASN A 112 5.92 -2.73 -0.47
C ASN A 112 6.76 -2.52 -1.75
N LEU A 113 8.04 -2.81 -1.67
CA LEU A 113 8.99 -2.58 -2.78
C LEU A 113 8.61 -3.30 -4.07
N GLU A 114 7.91 -4.42 -3.97
CA GLU A 114 7.49 -5.17 -5.14
C GLU A 114 6.50 -4.42 -6.04
N LEU A 115 5.88 -3.36 -5.53
CA LEU A 115 5.03 -2.50 -6.35
C LEU A 115 5.83 -1.67 -7.36
N PHE A 116 7.12 -1.44 -7.07
CA PHE A 116 7.96 -0.56 -7.87
C PHE A 116 8.98 -1.30 -8.72
N ALA A 117 9.36 -2.51 -8.32
CA ALA A 117 10.30 -3.32 -9.06
C ALA A 117 10.11 -4.79 -8.73
N LYS A 118 10.30 -5.65 -9.73
CA LYS A 118 10.10 -7.09 -9.56
C LYS A 118 11.35 -7.83 -9.18
N ASP A 119 12.53 -7.33 -9.57
CA ASP A 119 13.80 -7.96 -9.29
C ASP A 119 14.50 -7.31 -8.09
N GLU A 120 15.46 -8.01 -7.52
CA GLU A 120 16.19 -7.53 -6.35
C GLU A 120 16.98 -6.26 -6.66
N GLU A 121 17.59 -6.17 -7.83
CA GLU A 121 18.34 -4.98 -8.22
C GLU A 121 17.44 -3.75 -8.28
N GLY A 122 16.26 -3.87 -8.89
CA GLY A 122 15.29 -2.79 -8.98
C GLY A 122 14.77 -2.40 -7.61
N GLN A 123 14.51 -3.37 -6.74
CA GLN A 123 14.06 -3.10 -5.37
C GLN A 123 15.14 -2.39 -4.55
N ASP A 124 16.41 -2.74 -4.74
CA ASP A 124 17.52 -2.04 -4.09
C ASP A 124 17.58 -0.58 -4.54
N LYS A 125 17.39 -0.33 -5.83
CA LYS A 125 17.31 1.04 -6.35
C LYS A 125 16.14 1.81 -5.75
N ALA A 126 15.00 1.14 -5.59
CA ALA A 126 13.83 1.74 -4.96
C ALA A 126 14.12 2.12 -3.50
N VAL A 127 14.80 1.27 -2.76
CA VAL A 127 15.21 1.57 -1.37
C VAL A 127 16.05 2.85 -1.31
N LEU A 128 17.03 2.98 -2.22
CA LEU A 128 17.89 4.15 -2.24
C LEU A 128 17.11 5.42 -2.57
N ILE A 129 16.16 5.32 -3.49
CA ILE A 129 15.30 6.46 -3.85
C ILE A 129 14.41 6.87 -2.68
N ILE A 130 13.80 5.89 -2.02
CA ILE A 130 12.91 6.13 -0.87
C ILE A 130 13.71 6.74 0.29
N LYS A 131 14.88 6.19 0.57
CA LYS A 131 15.75 6.70 1.64
C LYS A 131 16.12 8.16 1.39
N GLN A 132 16.51 8.49 0.18
CA GLN A 132 16.86 9.87 -0.17
C GLN A 132 15.66 10.80 -0.03
N GLY A 133 14.47 10.33 -0.46
CA GLY A 133 13.24 11.10 -0.31
C GLY A 133 12.90 11.36 1.14
N LEU A 134 13.08 10.39 2.01
CA LEU A 134 12.81 10.53 3.43
C LEU A 134 13.79 11.52 4.09
N VAL A 135 15.06 11.46 3.72
CA VAL A 135 16.07 12.44 4.19
C VAL A 135 15.68 13.83 3.74
N ASP A 136 15.36 14.00 2.46
CA ASP A 136 15.00 15.31 1.91
C ASP A 136 13.72 15.86 2.54
N HIS A 137 12.78 14.98 2.90
CA HIS A 137 11.52 15.37 3.55
C HIS A 137 11.76 16.24 4.79
N SER A 138 12.85 15.98 5.52
CA SER A 138 13.19 16.75 6.72
C SER A 138 13.63 18.19 6.42
N PHE A 139 14.02 18.48 5.17
CA PHE A 139 14.61 19.77 4.81
C PHE A 139 13.79 20.57 3.81
N VAL A 140 12.85 19.93 3.09
CA VAL A 140 12.13 20.61 2.03
C VAL A 140 11.05 21.55 2.57
N ALA A 141 10.84 22.65 1.87
CA ALA A 141 9.76 23.56 2.20
C ALA A 141 8.39 23.01 1.79
N ASP A 142 8.36 22.17 0.74
CA ASP A 142 7.12 21.60 0.22
C ASP A 142 7.23 20.09 0.14
N PRO A 143 6.64 19.35 1.11
CA PRO A 143 6.68 17.89 1.12
C PRO A 143 5.99 17.23 -0.08
N GLU A 144 4.98 17.89 -0.64
CA GLU A 144 4.27 17.36 -1.81
C GLU A 144 5.18 17.30 -3.05
N ILE A 145 5.96 18.37 -3.28
CA ILE A 145 6.89 18.38 -4.40
C ILE A 145 7.97 17.31 -4.23
N ASN A 146 8.46 17.15 -3.01
CA ASN A 146 9.45 16.12 -2.70
C ASN A 146 8.92 14.73 -2.98
N LEU A 147 7.72 14.42 -2.48
CA LEU A 147 7.09 13.13 -2.70
C LEU A 147 6.84 12.89 -4.19
N SER A 148 6.40 13.92 -4.91
CA SER A 148 6.20 13.83 -6.36
C SER A 148 7.48 13.43 -7.08
N ALA A 149 8.61 14.03 -6.71
CA ALA A 149 9.91 13.72 -7.30
C ALA A 149 10.32 12.26 -7.02
N VAL A 150 10.09 11.78 -5.81
CA VAL A 150 10.37 10.40 -5.43
C VAL A 150 9.56 9.44 -6.29
N LEU A 151 8.26 9.70 -6.46
CA LEU A 151 7.39 8.82 -7.24
C LEU A 151 7.76 8.80 -8.71
N ILE A 152 8.20 9.93 -9.28
CA ILE A 152 8.70 10.00 -10.64
C ILE A 152 9.92 9.09 -10.81
N LYS A 153 10.87 9.15 -9.86
CA LYS A 153 12.07 8.29 -9.90
C LYS A 153 11.69 6.81 -9.78
N LEU A 154 10.75 6.47 -8.90
CA LEU A 154 10.29 5.10 -8.74
C LEU A 154 9.61 4.59 -10.02
N GLY A 155 8.83 5.44 -10.67
CA GLY A 155 8.17 5.08 -11.92
C GLY A 155 9.14 4.77 -13.05
N ARG A 156 10.33 5.34 -13.01
CA ARG A 156 11.37 5.07 -14.03
C ARG A 156 12.07 3.72 -13.87
N LEU A 157 11.83 3.03 -12.77
CA LEU A 157 12.38 1.69 -12.55
C LEU A 157 11.61 0.61 -13.32
N GLN A 158 10.39 0.92 -13.75
CA GLN A 158 9.53 -0.03 -14.47
C GLN A 158 9.74 -0.01 -15.98
#